data_4dbaed267863946816db3af59e9c0ed7
#
_entry.id   4dbaed267863946816db3af59e9c0ed7
#
_cell.length_a   1.000
_cell.length_b   1.000
_cell.length_c   1.000
_cell.angle_alpha   90.00
_cell.angle_beta   90.00
_cell.angle_gamma   90.00
#
_symmetry.space_group_name_H-M   'P 1'
#
loop_
_entity.id
_entity.type
_entity.pdbx_description
1 polymer ?
#
loop_
_entity_poly.entity_id
_entity_poly.type
_entity_poly.pdbx_seq_one_letter_code
_entity_poly.pdbx_strand_id
1 'polypeptide(L)'
;LGDVYKRQIQNAYNLLNRTFEVGGSEIAHREDVGLLAYSPIAQGYLSGKYQNGALPKGSRKELFDRLQRYEGPYAEEAIQAYLDIGTKYNIDPSQLANQFVTSKPFVTSNIIGATNMDQLKLAVTSIEVNLTEEIYSDIEKAFQKHGNVAS
;
A
#
# COMPACT_ATOMS: atom_id res chain seq x y z
N LEU A 1 20.96 27.14 19.75
CA LEU A 1 20.61 26.29 18.63
C LEU A 1 19.45 25.43 19.12
N GLY A 2 18.21 25.82 18.75
CA GLY A 2 17.03 25.04 19.12
C GLY A 2 17.09 23.67 18.48
N ASP A 3 16.81 22.62 19.27
CA ASP A 3 16.69 21.26 18.78
C ASP A 3 15.61 21.20 17.73
N VAL A 4 16.00 20.88 16.49
CA VAL A 4 15.06 20.62 15.41
C VAL A 4 14.54 19.22 15.62
N TYR A 5 13.44 19.09 16.35
CA TYR A 5 12.76 17.82 16.52
C TYR A 5 12.22 17.32 15.18
N LYS A 6 12.52 16.07 14.84
CA LYS A 6 11.88 15.40 13.71
C LYS A 6 10.43 15.14 14.10
N ARG A 7 9.50 15.71 13.33
CA ARG A 7 8.05 15.59 13.59
C ARG A 7 7.35 14.62 12.66
N GLN A 8 8.11 13.89 11.83
CA GLN A 8 7.56 12.94 10.86
C GLN A 8 8.57 11.86 10.51
N ILE A 9 8.05 10.70 10.14
CA ILE A 9 8.80 9.58 9.58
C ILE A 9 8.29 9.36 8.16
N GLN A 10 9.17 9.14 7.20
CA GLN A 10 8.79 8.71 5.86
C GLN A 10 9.25 7.27 5.65
N ASN A 11 8.31 6.36 5.43
CA ASN A 11 8.62 4.95 5.21
C ASN A 11 7.62 4.30 4.23
N ALA A 12 8.03 3.17 3.63
CA ALA A 12 7.13 2.34 2.86
C ALA A 12 6.05 1.75 3.78
N TYR A 13 4.81 1.85 3.36
CA TYR A 13 3.70 1.19 4.04
C TYR A 13 2.58 0.86 3.05
N ASN A 14 2.22 -0.40 2.95
CA ASN A 14 1.15 -0.90 2.08
C ASN A 14 0.75 -2.32 2.49
N LEU A 15 -0.22 -2.92 1.79
CA LEU A 15 -0.73 -4.26 2.07
C LEU A 15 0.35 -5.37 2.02
N LEU A 16 1.44 -5.17 1.25
CA LEU A 16 2.55 -6.14 1.13
C LEU A 16 3.71 -5.85 2.09
N ASN A 17 3.73 -4.66 2.70
CA ASN A 17 4.73 -4.23 3.67
C ASN A 17 4.07 -3.49 4.82
N ARG A 18 3.81 -4.21 5.90
CA ARG A 18 3.23 -3.69 7.14
C ARG A 18 4.24 -3.65 8.29
N THR A 19 5.54 -3.69 7.98
CA THR A 19 6.62 -3.72 8.98
C THR A 19 6.57 -2.52 9.94
N PHE A 20 6.05 -1.38 9.50
CA PHE A 20 5.88 -0.21 10.38
C PHE A 20 4.90 -0.46 11.53
N GLU A 21 3.97 -1.39 11.41
CA GLU A 21 3.04 -1.77 12.48
C GLU A 21 3.76 -2.44 13.67
N VAL A 22 4.95 -3.02 13.42
CA VAL A 22 5.77 -3.70 14.45
C VAL A 22 6.64 -2.67 15.16
N GLY A 23 6.07 -1.96 16.12
CA GLY A 23 6.77 -0.97 16.95
C GLY A 23 6.76 0.47 16.40
N GLY A 24 6.90 0.67 15.09
CA GLY A 24 6.91 2.01 14.48
C GLY A 24 5.60 2.78 14.71
N SER A 25 4.48 2.11 14.60
CA SER A 25 3.16 2.70 14.84
C SER A 25 2.95 3.11 16.31
N GLU A 26 3.46 2.33 17.26
CA GLU A 26 3.41 2.65 18.68
C GLU A 26 4.28 3.86 19.00
N ILE A 27 5.51 3.91 18.47
CA ILE A 27 6.41 5.06 18.62
C ILE A 27 5.77 6.31 18.01
N ALA A 28 5.21 6.21 16.80
CA ALA A 28 4.54 7.31 16.12
C ALA A 28 3.41 7.90 16.99
N HIS A 29 2.63 7.04 17.64
CA HIS A 29 1.56 7.46 18.54
C HIS A 29 2.07 8.10 19.83
N ARG A 30 3.09 7.50 20.47
CA ARG A 30 3.64 7.98 21.77
C ARG A 30 4.39 9.30 21.65
N GLU A 31 5.13 9.46 20.54
CA GLU A 31 5.99 10.62 20.30
C GLU A 31 5.30 11.72 19.46
N ASP A 32 4.02 11.53 19.12
CA ASP A 32 3.26 12.43 18.23
C ASP A 32 4.00 12.70 16.90
N VAL A 33 4.55 11.63 16.31
CA VAL A 33 5.35 11.65 15.07
C VAL A 33 4.62 10.85 13.99
N GLY A 34 3.98 11.54 13.07
CA GLY A 34 3.18 10.89 12.03
C GLY A 34 4.00 10.26 10.92
N LEU A 35 3.42 9.23 10.27
CA LEU A 35 3.99 8.57 9.10
C LEU A 35 3.58 9.26 7.80
N LEU A 36 4.54 9.61 6.97
CA LEU A 36 4.37 9.87 5.55
C LEU A 36 4.58 8.54 4.81
N ALA A 37 3.49 7.86 4.48
CA ALA A 37 3.54 6.55 3.85
C ALA A 37 3.80 6.68 2.34
N TYR A 38 4.83 6.02 1.81
CA TYR A 38 5.06 5.96 0.37
C TYR A 38 4.79 4.57 -0.21
N SER A 39 4.54 4.52 -1.52
CA SER A 39 4.22 3.31 -2.30
C SER A 39 2.97 2.57 -1.81
N PRO A 40 1.83 3.25 -1.61
CA PRO A 40 0.60 2.60 -1.12
C PRO A 40 0.11 1.48 -2.02
N ILE A 41 0.29 1.59 -3.34
CA ILE A 41 -0.05 0.56 -4.33
C ILE A 41 1.15 -0.34 -4.71
N ALA A 42 2.19 -0.42 -3.83
CA ALA A 42 3.37 -1.25 -4.06
C ALA A 42 3.97 -1.04 -5.46
N GLN A 43 4.19 0.23 -5.85
CA GLN A 43 4.72 0.61 -7.17
C GLN A 43 3.88 0.12 -8.36
N GLY A 44 2.62 -0.18 -8.14
CA GLY A 44 1.66 -0.63 -9.15
C GLY A 44 1.34 -2.13 -9.09
N TYR A 45 2.01 -2.92 -8.26
CA TYR A 45 1.69 -4.35 -8.12
C TYR A 45 0.29 -4.59 -7.59
N LEU A 46 -0.15 -3.81 -6.61
CA LEU A 46 -1.50 -3.89 -6.04
C LEU A 46 -2.61 -3.35 -6.96
N SER A 47 -2.28 -2.87 -8.17
CA SER A 47 -3.29 -2.63 -9.21
C SER A 47 -3.59 -3.86 -10.07
N GLY A 48 -2.85 -4.95 -9.91
CA GLY A 48 -3.00 -6.18 -10.69
C GLY A 48 -2.34 -6.15 -12.07
N LYS A 49 -1.82 -5.02 -12.53
CA LYS A 49 -1.32 -4.85 -13.92
C LYS A 49 -0.10 -5.69 -14.26
N TYR A 50 0.58 -6.27 -13.27
CA TYR A 50 1.77 -7.11 -13.48
C TYR A 50 1.52 -8.59 -13.23
N GLN A 51 0.30 -8.99 -12.88
CA GLN A 51 -0.05 -10.39 -12.64
C GLN A 51 0.18 -11.26 -13.88
N ASN A 52 0.49 -12.53 -13.66
CA ASN A 52 0.77 -13.53 -14.70
C ASN A 52 1.91 -13.11 -15.66
N GLY A 53 2.91 -12.40 -15.16
CA GLY A 53 4.04 -11.93 -15.94
C GLY A 53 3.73 -10.79 -16.93
N ALA A 54 2.59 -10.14 -16.80
CA ALA A 54 2.23 -9.02 -17.67
C ALA A 54 3.19 -7.84 -17.50
N LEU A 55 3.60 -7.26 -18.63
CA LEU A 55 4.50 -6.10 -18.69
C LEU A 55 3.90 -5.01 -19.58
N PRO A 56 2.94 -4.23 -19.09
CA PRO A 56 2.29 -3.19 -19.89
C PRO A 56 3.30 -2.14 -20.39
N LYS A 57 3.20 -1.77 -21.66
CA LYS A 57 4.04 -0.76 -22.28
C LYS A 57 3.93 0.59 -21.56
N GLY A 58 5.05 1.24 -21.29
CA GLY A 58 5.14 2.49 -20.52
C GLY A 58 4.93 2.30 -19.01
N SER A 59 4.80 1.06 -18.54
CA SER A 59 4.71 0.81 -17.11
C SER A 59 6.05 1.05 -16.40
N ARG A 60 5.98 1.35 -15.09
CA ARG A 60 7.18 1.58 -14.29
C ARG A 60 8.15 0.38 -14.31
N LYS A 61 7.62 -0.83 -14.34
CA LYS A 61 8.41 -2.06 -14.41
C LYS A 61 9.15 -2.16 -15.75
N GLU A 62 8.49 -1.84 -16.86
CA GLU A 62 9.12 -1.84 -18.20
C GLU A 62 10.23 -0.79 -18.31
N LEU A 63 9.98 0.41 -17.74
CA LEU A 63 10.90 1.54 -17.90
C LEU A 63 12.13 1.49 -16.98
N PHE A 64 12.04 0.88 -15.82
CA PHE A 64 13.05 1.07 -14.78
C PHE A 64 13.66 -0.21 -14.20
N ASP A 65 13.17 -1.39 -14.49
CA ASP A 65 13.68 -2.69 -13.99
C ASP A 65 14.24 -2.66 -12.53
N ARG A 66 13.55 -1.97 -11.63
CA ARG A 66 13.99 -1.74 -10.23
C ARG A 66 12.94 -2.10 -9.19
N LEU A 67 11.99 -2.98 -9.55
CA LEU A 67 10.84 -3.27 -8.69
C LEU A 67 10.98 -4.57 -7.90
N GLN A 68 12.18 -5.13 -7.80
CA GLN A 68 12.51 -6.44 -7.23
C GLN A 68 11.98 -6.64 -5.79
N ARG A 69 11.76 -5.56 -5.04
CA ARG A 69 11.19 -5.63 -3.69
C ARG A 69 9.84 -6.36 -3.63
N TYR A 70 9.04 -6.27 -4.69
CA TYR A 70 7.70 -6.86 -4.78
C TYR A 70 7.66 -8.12 -5.66
N GLU A 71 8.82 -8.72 -5.94
CA GLU A 71 8.99 -9.90 -6.79
C GLU A 71 9.59 -11.09 -6.03
N GLY A 72 9.61 -10.99 -4.71
CA GLY A 72 10.08 -12.07 -3.85
C GLY A 72 9.20 -13.32 -3.91
N PRO A 73 9.69 -14.44 -3.35
CA PRO A 73 8.89 -15.64 -3.22
C PRO A 73 7.54 -15.34 -2.56
N TYR A 74 6.46 -15.92 -3.09
CA TYR A 74 5.08 -15.76 -2.60
C TYR A 74 4.46 -14.36 -2.78
N ALA A 75 5.18 -13.39 -3.37
CA ALA A 75 4.63 -12.04 -3.58
C ALA A 75 3.44 -12.06 -4.53
N GLU A 76 3.48 -12.84 -5.60
CA GLU A 76 2.38 -12.96 -6.58
C GLU A 76 1.11 -13.53 -5.94
N GLU A 77 1.23 -14.55 -5.09
CA GLU A 77 0.10 -15.13 -4.36
C GLU A 77 -0.49 -14.12 -3.36
N ALA A 78 0.35 -13.38 -2.65
CA ALA A 78 -0.11 -12.34 -1.74
C ALA A 78 -0.83 -11.20 -2.47
N ILE A 79 -0.29 -10.74 -3.60
CA ILE A 79 -0.92 -9.74 -4.45
C ILE A 79 -2.29 -10.25 -4.91
N GLN A 80 -2.35 -11.48 -5.44
CA GLN A 80 -3.61 -12.07 -5.91
C GLN A 80 -4.67 -12.10 -4.82
N ALA A 81 -4.30 -12.47 -3.59
CA ALA A 81 -5.24 -12.48 -2.47
C ALA A 81 -5.88 -11.09 -2.22
N TYR A 82 -5.12 -9.99 -2.35
CA TYR A 82 -5.68 -8.65 -2.22
C TYR A 82 -6.51 -8.22 -3.43
N LEU A 83 -6.15 -8.66 -4.64
CA LEU A 83 -6.96 -8.45 -5.84
C LEU A 83 -8.32 -9.16 -5.74
N ASP A 84 -8.33 -10.38 -5.19
CA ASP A 84 -9.54 -11.16 -4.96
C ASP A 84 -10.47 -10.48 -3.94
N ILE A 85 -9.92 -9.84 -2.91
CA ILE A 85 -10.69 -9.01 -1.98
C ILE A 85 -11.33 -7.84 -2.73
N GLY A 86 -10.58 -7.11 -3.55
CA GLY A 86 -11.12 -6.04 -4.39
C GLY A 86 -12.29 -6.53 -5.25
N THR A 87 -12.11 -7.66 -5.91
CA THR A 87 -13.14 -8.30 -6.74
C THR A 87 -14.38 -8.68 -5.93
N LYS A 88 -14.18 -9.33 -4.77
CA LYS A 88 -15.27 -9.78 -3.88
C LYS A 88 -16.18 -8.63 -3.45
N TYR A 89 -15.60 -7.47 -3.16
CA TYR A 89 -16.34 -6.31 -2.66
C TYR A 89 -16.62 -5.26 -3.73
N ASN A 90 -16.31 -5.54 -5.00
CA ASN A 90 -16.45 -4.61 -6.13
C ASN A 90 -15.75 -3.27 -5.90
N ILE A 91 -14.53 -3.33 -5.38
CA ILE A 91 -13.65 -2.18 -5.13
C ILE A 91 -12.45 -2.28 -6.08
N ASP A 92 -12.09 -1.17 -6.75
CA ASP A 92 -10.84 -1.13 -7.52
C ASP A 92 -9.64 -1.45 -6.61
N PRO A 93 -8.75 -2.39 -7.00
CA PRO A 93 -7.63 -2.80 -6.15
C PRO A 93 -6.69 -1.65 -5.75
N SER A 94 -6.49 -0.66 -6.63
CA SER A 94 -5.67 0.51 -6.30
C SER A 94 -6.36 1.41 -5.27
N GLN A 95 -7.71 1.50 -5.32
CA GLN A 95 -8.48 2.23 -4.31
C GLN A 95 -8.47 1.49 -2.97
N LEU A 96 -8.64 0.17 -2.98
CA LEU A 96 -8.53 -0.66 -1.78
C LEU A 96 -7.18 -0.45 -1.09
N ALA A 97 -6.08 -0.54 -1.85
CA ALA A 97 -4.72 -0.38 -1.33
C ALA A 97 -4.45 1.05 -0.80
N ASN A 98 -4.89 2.09 -1.52
CA ASN A 98 -4.74 3.47 -1.08
C ASN A 98 -5.54 3.74 0.19
N GLN A 99 -6.80 3.31 0.23
CA GLN A 99 -7.67 3.54 1.38
C GLN A 99 -7.20 2.76 2.61
N PHE A 100 -6.69 1.55 2.45
CA PHE A 100 -6.07 0.80 3.55
C PHE A 100 -4.97 1.62 4.23
N VAL A 101 -4.09 2.25 3.46
CA VAL A 101 -3.02 3.10 4.00
C VAL A 101 -3.58 4.36 4.65
N THR A 102 -4.48 5.06 3.96
CA THR A 102 -5.05 6.33 4.41
C THR A 102 -5.88 6.19 5.70
N SER A 103 -6.52 5.03 5.89
CA SER A 103 -7.36 4.76 7.06
C SER A 103 -6.59 4.50 8.37
N LYS A 104 -5.26 4.35 8.31
CA LYS A 104 -4.46 4.05 9.50
C LYS A 104 -4.22 5.30 10.35
N PRO A 105 -4.50 5.25 11.67
CA PRO A 105 -4.41 6.42 12.54
C PRO A 105 -2.99 6.99 12.69
N PHE A 106 -1.95 6.18 12.42
CA PHE A 106 -0.56 6.62 12.45
C PHE A 106 -0.08 7.22 11.12
N VAL A 107 -0.90 7.17 10.06
CA VAL A 107 -0.56 7.76 8.75
C VAL A 107 -1.07 9.20 8.70
N THR A 108 -0.15 10.14 8.65
CA THR A 108 -0.46 11.57 8.48
C THR A 108 -0.74 11.92 7.02
N SER A 109 0.01 11.31 6.11
CA SER A 109 -0.17 11.53 4.68
C SER A 109 0.22 10.28 3.88
N ASN A 110 -0.61 9.97 2.89
CA ASN A 110 -0.37 8.92 1.91
C ASN A 110 0.27 9.55 0.66
N ILE A 111 1.52 9.19 0.36
CA ILE A 111 2.26 9.72 -0.78
C ILE A 111 1.94 8.87 -2.01
N ILE A 112 1.11 9.41 -2.86
CA ILE A 112 0.70 8.78 -4.12
C ILE A 112 1.59 9.20 -5.29
N GLY A 113 1.61 8.38 -6.36
CA GLY A 113 2.20 8.72 -7.65
C GLY A 113 1.23 8.36 -8.77
N ALA A 114 1.02 9.29 -9.70
CA ALA A 114 0.18 9.08 -10.86
C ALA A 114 0.90 9.59 -12.12
N THR A 115 0.79 8.86 -13.23
CA THR A 115 1.37 9.25 -14.53
C THR A 115 0.30 9.70 -15.52
N ASN A 116 -0.98 9.56 -15.19
CA ASN A 116 -2.12 10.03 -15.95
C ASN A 116 -3.28 10.42 -15.02
N MET A 117 -4.29 11.08 -15.61
CA MET A 117 -5.43 11.59 -14.84
C MET A 117 -6.31 10.50 -14.26
N ASP A 118 -6.43 9.34 -14.91
CA ASP A 118 -7.24 8.23 -14.41
C ASP A 118 -6.63 7.64 -13.13
N GLN A 119 -5.31 7.45 -13.11
CA GLN A 119 -4.59 7.03 -11.90
C GLN A 119 -4.70 8.04 -10.77
N LEU A 120 -4.60 9.34 -11.08
CA LEU A 120 -4.76 10.39 -10.09
C LEU A 120 -6.18 10.37 -9.51
N LYS A 121 -7.18 10.27 -10.37
CA LYS A 121 -8.58 10.19 -9.96
C LYS A 121 -8.84 8.99 -9.04
N LEU A 122 -8.39 7.78 -9.43
CA LEU A 122 -8.51 6.59 -8.60
C LEU A 122 -7.85 6.78 -7.22
N ALA A 123 -6.66 7.37 -7.18
CA ALA A 123 -5.96 7.59 -5.92
C ALA A 123 -6.68 8.62 -5.03
N VAL A 124 -7.18 9.72 -5.59
CA VAL A 124 -7.87 10.75 -4.82
C VAL A 124 -9.24 10.26 -4.33
N THR A 125 -10.02 9.59 -5.19
CA THR A 125 -11.34 9.08 -4.82
C THR A 125 -11.28 7.84 -3.93
N SER A 126 -10.10 7.28 -3.67
CA SER A 126 -9.96 6.15 -2.73
C SER A 126 -10.48 6.47 -1.33
N ILE A 127 -10.47 7.73 -0.91
CA ILE A 127 -11.00 8.17 0.39
C ILE A 127 -12.51 7.95 0.54
N GLU A 128 -13.22 7.80 -0.57
CA GLU A 128 -14.66 7.52 -0.59
C GLU A 128 -14.98 6.04 -0.36
N VAL A 129 -13.96 5.17 -0.44
CA VAL A 129 -14.11 3.73 -0.23
C VAL A 129 -14.32 3.46 1.26
N ASN A 130 -15.47 2.90 1.60
CA ASN A 130 -15.76 2.46 2.96
C ASN A 130 -15.22 1.05 3.19
N LEU A 131 -14.14 0.94 3.97
CA LEU A 131 -13.59 -0.35 4.41
C LEU A 131 -14.36 -0.86 5.61
N THR A 132 -15.33 -1.76 5.39
CA THR A 132 -16.10 -2.39 6.46
C THR A 132 -15.24 -3.33 7.31
N GLU A 133 -15.74 -3.72 8.48
CA GLU A 133 -15.06 -4.70 9.35
C GLU A 133 -14.82 -6.04 8.64
N GLU A 134 -15.73 -6.45 7.74
CA GLU A 134 -15.57 -7.67 6.95
C GLU A 134 -14.41 -7.55 5.96
N ILE A 135 -14.25 -6.40 5.30
CA ILE A 135 -13.13 -6.13 4.39
C ILE A 135 -11.82 -6.16 5.18
N TYR A 136 -11.77 -5.49 6.35
CA TYR A 136 -10.59 -5.54 7.23
C TYR A 136 -10.29 -6.96 7.69
N SER A 137 -11.30 -7.75 8.05
CA SER A 137 -11.13 -9.15 8.43
C SER A 137 -10.50 -9.97 7.31
N ASP A 138 -10.94 -9.78 6.07
CA ASP A 138 -10.38 -10.50 4.93
C ASP A 138 -8.95 -10.04 4.58
N ILE A 139 -8.67 -8.73 4.68
CA ILE A 139 -7.31 -8.20 4.57
C ILE A 139 -6.39 -8.82 5.64
N GLU A 140 -6.87 -8.93 6.87
CA GLU A 140 -6.09 -9.50 7.96
C GLU A 140 -5.82 -10.99 7.76
N LYS A 141 -6.81 -11.78 7.29
CA LYS A 141 -6.62 -13.19 6.93
C LYS A 141 -5.58 -13.36 5.81
N ALA A 142 -5.62 -12.49 4.80
CA ALA A 142 -4.62 -12.50 3.74
C ALA A 142 -3.21 -12.19 4.30
N PHE A 143 -3.11 -11.22 5.18
CA PHE A 143 -1.85 -10.87 5.84
C PHE A 143 -1.33 -11.99 6.74
N GLN A 144 -2.18 -12.62 7.54
CA GLN A 144 -1.80 -13.77 8.39
C GLN A 144 -1.27 -14.95 7.57
N LYS A 145 -1.81 -15.16 6.37
CA LYS A 145 -1.38 -16.23 5.48
C LYS A 145 -0.05 -15.94 4.78
N HIS A 146 0.17 -14.71 4.33
CA HIS A 146 1.29 -14.37 3.46
C HIS A 146 2.39 -13.54 4.15
N GLY A 147 2.06 -12.82 5.22
CA GLY A 147 2.99 -11.94 5.95
C GLY A 147 3.48 -10.74 5.15
N ASN A 148 4.62 -10.21 5.56
CA ASN A 148 5.32 -9.13 4.84
C ASN A 148 6.17 -9.74 3.72
N VAL A 149 5.69 -9.69 2.48
CA VAL A 149 6.41 -10.22 1.30
C VAL A 149 7.35 -9.21 0.65
N ALA A 150 7.39 -8.00 1.15
CA ALA A 150 8.15 -6.88 0.59
C ALA A 150 8.78 -6.01 1.70
N SER A 151 9.62 -6.60 2.52
CA SER A 151 10.35 -5.92 3.61
C SER A 151 11.66 -5.28 3.13
#